data_251de9e42e9ec9f2d1df50c72c826dd8
#
_entry.id   251de9e42e9ec9f2d1df50c72c826dd8
#
_cell.length_a   1.000
_cell.length_b   1.000
_cell.length_c   1.000
_cell.angle_alpha   90.00
_cell.angle_beta   90.00
_cell.angle_gamma   90.00
#
_symmetry.space_group_name_H-M   'P 1'
#
loop_
_entity.id
_entity.type
_entity.pdbx_description
1 polymer ?
#
loop_
_entity_poly.entity_id
_entity_poly.type
_entity_poly.pdbx_seq_one_letter_code
_entity_poly.pdbx_strand_id
1 'polypeptide(L)'
;YGRGTTDDKGPMISCLYAMKALKDSGYVPKATIRLIIGLDEETGWKGMDYYFSKAPKPDYGFTPDADFPVINGEMGVLVFELARKFRDSQVKGLKLRSMKGGMAANSVADYCRVVIRNQKDEEAPYVKIREEITAFREETGYRIHAKGVGKSLEITTEGIGAHGARPEAGLNAVSIMMQFLGRLNFVDEDHNDFIAFYNKYIGFCLDGTKLGIGFCDEPSGK
;
A
#
# COMPACT_ATOMS: atom_id res chain seq x y z
N TYR A 1 -14.81 9.48 15.37
CA TYR A 1 -13.71 9.28 14.42
C TYR A 1 -12.88 8.06 14.83
N GLY A 2 -12.57 7.17 13.88
CA GLY A 2 -11.76 5.99 14.14
C GLY A 2 -11.67 5.07 12.92
N ARG A 3 -10.77 4.09 12.99
CA ARG A 3 -10.58 3.09 11.94
C ARG A 3 -11.88 2.32 11.68
N GLY A 4 -12.28 2.22 10.41
CA GLY A 4 -13.43 1.46 9.97
C GLY A 4 -14.78 2.13 10.24
N THR A 5 -14.83 3.43 10.60
CA THR A 5 -16.11 4.11 10.83
C THR A 5 -16.92 4.33 9.57
N THR A 6 -16.25 4.57 8.46
CA THR A 6 -16.89 4.73 7.14
C THR A 6 -16.93 3.38 6.41
N ASP A 7 -15.81 2.69 6.44
CA ASP A 7 -15.56 1.43 5.77
C ASP A 7 -15.18 0.39 6.84
N ASP A 8 -16.14 -0.45 7.30
CA ASP A 8 -17.57 -0.53 6.91
C ASP A 8 -18.48 -0.61 8.15
N LYS A 9 -18.05 -0.12 9.34
CA LYS A 9 -18.84 -0.18 10.57
C LYS A 9 -20.09 0.70 10.55
N GLY A 10 -20.02 1.86 9.88
CA GLY A 10 -21.16 2.77 9.74
C GLY A 10 -22.30 2.12 8.97
N PRO A 11 -22.08 1.67 7.74
CA PRO A 11 -23.07 0.92 6.95
C PRO A 11 -23.59 -0.33 7.65
N MET A 12 -22.72 -1.11 8.31
CA MET A 12 -23.15 -2.29 9.11
C MET A 12 -24.14 -1.91 10.21
N ILE A 13 -23.85 -0.85 10.98
CA ILE A 13 -24.75 -0.36 12.04
C ILE A 13 -26.04 0.17 11.44
N SER A 14 -26.00 0.83 10.29
CA SER A 14 -27.20 1.29 9.59
C SER A 14 -28.13 0.13 9.22
N CYS A 15 -27.57 -0.97 8.71
CA CYS A 15 -28.34 -2.20 8.44
C CYS A 15 -28.95 -2.78 9.72
N LEU A 16 -28.20 -2.83 10.82
CA LEU A 16 -28.72 -3.32 12.11
C LEU A 16 -29.89 -2.49 12.60
N TYR A 17 -29.80 -1.15 12.52
CA TYR A 17 -30.89 -0.26 12.94
C TYR A 17 -32.09 -0.32 11.97
N ALA A 18 -31.87 -0.54 10.68
CA ALA A 18 -32.98 -0.79 9.75
C ALA A 18 -33.75 -2.07 10.12
N MET A 19 -33.03 -3.15 10.43
CA MET A 19 -33.65 -4.39 10.92
C MET A 19 -34.44 -4.14 12.26
N LYS A 20 -33.83 -3.34 13.16
CA LYS A 20 -34.50 -2.96 14.42
C LYS A 20 -35.77 -2.16 14.14
N ALA A 21 -35.74 -1.18 13.27
CA ALA A 21 -36.92 -0.36 12.93
C ALA A 21 -38.04 -1.20 12.33
N LEU A 22 -37.74 -2.15 11.46
CA LEU A 22 -38.73 -3.11 10.95
C LEU A 22 -39.38 -3.93 12.10
N LYS A 23 -38.56 -4.43 13.00
CA LYS A 23 -39.05 -5.18 14.16
C LYS A 23 -39.93 -4.32 15.08
N ASP A 24 -39.50 -3.10 15.40
CA ASP A 24 -40.21 -2.18 16.27
C ASP A 24 -41.56 -1.69 15.66
N SER A 25 -41.65 -1.63 14.32
CA SER A 25 -42.91 -1.31 13.60
C SER A 25 -43.92 -2.45 13.60
N GLY A 26 -43.57 -3.62 14.14
CA GLY A 26 -44.43 -4.81 14.11
C GLY A 26 -44.44 -5.52 12.76
N TYR A 27 -43.57 -5.12 11.82
CA TYR A 27 -43.45 -5.80 10.51
C TYR A 27 -42.93 -7.24 10.68
N VAL A 28 -43.67 -8.20 10.14
CA VAL A 28 -43.24 -9.59 10.11
C VAL A 28 -42.77 -9.93 8.70
N PRO A 29 -41.48 -10.12 8.50
CA PRO A 29 -40.94 -10.45 7.16
C PRO A 29 -41.41 -11.84 6.73
N LYS A 30 -41.68 -12.00 5.42
CA LYS A 30 -42.02 -13.29 4.81
C LYS A 30 -40.83 -14.25 4.69
N ALA A 31 -39.64 -13.75 4.82
CA ALA A 31 -38.39 -14.52 4.76
C ALA A 31 -37.47 -14.14 5.93
N THR A 32 -36.53 -15.00 6.25
CA THR A 32 -35.51 -14.73 7.27
C THR A 32 -34.59 -13.64 6.80
N ILE A 33 -34.43 -12.57 7.59
CA ILE A 33 -33.40 -11.55 7.36
C ILE A 33 -32.20 -11.85 8.25
N ARG A 34 -31.02 -11.94 7.66
CA ARG A 34 -29.77 -12.28 8.36
C ARG A 34 -28.72 -11.22 8.08
N LEU A 35 -28.15 -10.63 9.13
CA LEU A 35 -26.95 -9.81 9.05
C LEU A 35 -25.73 -10.72 9.23
N ILE A 36 -24.85 -10.72 8.25
CA ILE A 36 -23.59 -11.48 8.27
C ILE A 36 -22.46 -10.46 8.41
N ILE A 37 -21.58 -10.64 9.39
CA ILE A 37 -20.45 -9.75 9.64
C ILE A 37 -19.17 -10.53 9.36
N GLY A 38 -18.48 -10.17 8.31
CA GLY A 38 -17.16 -10.68 7.96
C GLY A 38 -16.05 -9.94 8.70
N LEU A 39 -14.88 -10.55 8.83
CA LEU A 39 -13.73 -9.99 9.55
C LEU A 39 -12.50 -9.74 8.69
N ASP A 40 -12.43 -10.28 7.50
CA ASP A 40 -11.23 -10.31 6.66
C ASP A 40 -11.52 -9.94 5.19
N GLU A 41 -12.44 -9.00 4.97
CA GLU A 41 -12.78 -8.48 3.64
C GLU A 41 -11.51 -7.99 2.92
N GLU A 42 -10.69 -7.17 3.58
CA GLU A 42 -9.45 -6.58 3.06
C GLU A 42 -8.29 -7.59 2.86
N THR A 43 -8.44 -8.83 3.33
CA THR A 43 -7.32 -9.79 3.41
C THR A 43 -7.59 -11.15 2.77
N GLY A 44 -8.74 -11.36 2.17
CA GLY A 44 -9.02 -12.53 1.34
C GLY A 44 -10.21 -13.40 1.69
N TRP A 45 -11.21 -12.90 2.43
CA TRP A 45 -12.56 -13.50 2.60
C TRP A 45 -12.61 -14.90 3.22
N LYS A 46 -11.56 -15.39 3.86
CA LYS A 46 -11.51 -16.74 4.46
C LYS A 46 -12.58 -16.98 5.52
N GLY A 47 -12.96 -15.93 6.24
CA GLY A 47 -14.04 -15.98 7.21
C GLY A 47 -15.39 -16.26 6.56
N MET A 48 -15.64 -15.71 5.38
CA MET A 48 -16.87 -15.95 4.61
C MET A 48 -16.90 -17.36 4.03
N ASP A 49 -15.78 -17.85 3.51
CA ASP A 49 -15.67 -19.23 3.04
C ASP A 49 -15.95 -20.21 4.16
N TYR A 50 -15.39 -19.98 5.34
CA TYR A 50 -15.67 -20.80 6.52
C TYR A 50 -17.14 -20.72 6.94
N TYR A 51 -17.72 -19.51 7.00
CA TYR A 51 -19.13 -19.33 7.35
C TYR A 51 -20.03 -20.11 6.41
N PHE A 52 -19.88 -19.97 5.10
CA PHE A 52 -20.71 -20.68 4.11
C PHE A 52 -20.41 -22.17 3.99
N SER A 53 -19.33 -22.64 4.60
CA SER A 53 -19.11 -24.09 4.76
C SER A 53 -20.00 -24.71 5.88
N LYS A 54 -20.58 -23.88 6.77
CA LYS A 54 -21.37 -24.29 7.93
C LYS A 54 -22.83 -23.82 7.88
N ALA A 55 -23.10 -22.72 7.19
CA ALA A 55 -24.42 -22.11 7.09
C ALA A 55 -24.92 -22.11 5.66
N PRO A 56 -26.23 -22.23 5.43
CA PRO A 56 -26.80 -22.14 4.09
C PRO A 56 -26.57 -20.75 3.50
N LYS A 57 -26.29 -20.70 2.20
CA LYS A 57 -26.23 -19.45 1.46
C LYS A 57 -27.60 -18.77 1.45
N PRO A 58 -27.66 -17.43 1.49
CA PRO A 58 -28.89 -16.70 1.31
C PRO A 58 -29.36 -16.79 -0.15
N ASP A 59 -30.67 -16.71 -0.40
CA ASP A 59 -31.23 -16.64 -1.75
C ASP A 59 -30.97 -15.28 -2.39
N TYR A 60 -30.97 -14.20 -1.56
CA TYR A 60 -30.70 -12.82 -1.95
C TYR A 60 -29.87 -12.14 -0.87
N GLY A 61 -29.10 -11.15 -1.27
CA GLY A 61 -28.30 -10.34 -0.34
C GLY A 61 -27.76 -9.09 -1.01
N PHE A 62 -27.26 -8.17 -0.22
CA PHE A 62 -26.47 -7.03 -0.67
C PHE A 62 -25.40 -6.72 0.36
N THR A 63 -24.32 -6.10 -0.09
CA THR A 63 -23.23 -5.60 0.75
C THR A 63 -23.25 -4.07 0.67
N PRO A 64 -23.48 -3.37 1.78
CA PRO A 64 -23.58 -1.90 1.77
C PRO A 64 -22.19 -1.23 1.87
N ASP A 65 -21.22 -1.76 1.17
CA ASP A 65 -19.80 -1.37 1.24
C ASP A 65 -19.42 -0.57 0.00
N ALA A 66 -20.20 0.48 -0.30
CA ALA A 66 -19.95 1.35 -1.45
C ALA A 66 -20.73 2.65 -1.36
N ASP A 67 -20.52 3.53 -2.31
CA ASP A 67 -21.22 4.83 -2.43
C ASP A 67 -22.69 4.63 -2.83
N PHE A 68 -23.55 5.54 -2.34
CA PHE A 68 -24.97 5.58 -2.68
C PHE A 68 -25.23 6.30 -4.01
N PRO A 69 -26.35 6.00 -4.70
CA PRO A 69 -27.43 5.09 -4.31
C PRO A 69 -27.27 3.67 -4.83
N VAL A 70 -26.56 3.45 -5.92
CA VAL A 70 -26.41 2.14 -6.59
C VAL A 70 -25.06 2.07 -7.27
N ILE A 71 -24.37 0.98 -7.08
CA ILE A 71 -23.16 0.61 -7.83
C ILE A 71 -23.58 -0.32 -8.93
N ASN A 72 -23.41 0.10 -10.19
CA ASN A 72 -23.77 -0.67 -11.39
C ASN A 72 -22.56 -1.33 -12.08
N GLY A 73 -21.36 -1.11 -11.56
CA GLY A 73 -20.14 -1.70 -12.07
C GLY A 73 -19.02 -1.57 -11.04
N GLU A 74 -18.09 -2.48 -11.08
CA GLU A 74 -16.94 -2.53 -10.18
C GLU A 74 -15.69 -2.89 -10.95
N MET A 75 -14.55 -2.27 -10.61
CA MET A 75 -13.28 -2.58 -11.23
C MET A 75 -12.70 -3.88 -10.66
N GLY A 76 -12.11 -4.69 -11.54
CA GLY A 76 -11.34 -5.85 -11.10
C GLY A 76 -10.07 -5.45 -10.35
N VAL A 77 -9.64 -6.30 -9.42
CA VAL A 77 -8.39 -6.12 -8.66
C VAL A 77 -7.38 -7.17 -9.12
N LEU A 78 -6.18 -6.70 -9.52
CA LEU A 78 -5.04 -7.55 -9.81
C LEU A 78 -3.89 -7.20 -8.88
N VAL A 79 -3.55 -8.11 -7.99
CA VAL A 79 -2.36 -8.01 -7.13
C VAL A 79 -1.28 -8.92 -7.71
N PHE A 80 -0.11 -8.35 -7.97
CA PHE A 80 1.02 -9.11 -8.46
C PHE A 80 2.32 -8.72 -7.74
N GLU A 81 3.27 -9.62 -7.75
CA GLU A 81 4.59 -9.43 -7.16
C GLU A 81 5.65 -9.37 -8.26
N LEU A 82 6.54 -8.39 -8.18
CA LEU A 82 7.77 -8.33 -8.97
C LEU A 82 8.93 -8.74 -8.07
N ALA A 83 9.45 -9.93 -8.28
CA ALA A 83 10.53 -10.49 -7.47
C ALA A 83 11.82 -10.62 -8.30
N ARG A 84 12.95 -10.23 -7.68
CA ARG A 84 14.30 -10.45 -8.23
C ARG A 84 15.20 -11.03 -7.15
N LYS A 85 15.91 -12.09 -7.47
CA LYS A 85 16.98 -12.62 -6.62
C LYS A 85 18.27 -11.86 -6.91
N PHE A 86 18.81 -11.20 -5.89
CA PHE A 86 20.08 -10.46 -6.01
C PHE A 86 21.28 -11.39 -5.79
N ARG A 87 22.35 -11.12 -6.52
CA ARG A 87 23.65 -11.73 -6.30
C ARG A 87 24.42 -10.92 -5.26
N ASP A 88 25.05 -11.56 -4.30
CA ASP A 88 25.88 -10.87 -3.30
C ASP A 88 27.28 -10.63 -3.89
N SER A 89 27.63 -9.38 -4.03
CA SER A 89 28.98 -8.98 -4.47
C SER A 89 29.98 -9.16 -3.31
N GLN A 90 31.16 -9.68 -3.62
CA GLN A 90 32.28 -9.76 -2.67
C GLN A 90 33.04 -8.43 -2.55
N VAL A 91 32.72 -7.45 -3.36
CA VAL A 91 33.34 -6.11 -3.31
C VAL A 91 32.92 -5.38 -2.04
N LYS A 92 33.90 -4.87 -1.29
CA LYS A 92 33.66 -4.07 -0.10
C LYS A 92 33.33 -2.63 -0.47
N GLY A 93 32.28 -2.10 0.09
CA GLY A 93 31.84 -0.71 -0.10
C GLY A 93 30.44 -0.47 0.44
N LEU A 94 29.75 0.48 -0.16
CA LEU A 94 28.37 0.84 0.24
C LEU A 94 27.39 -0.21 -0.25
N LYS A 95 26.66 -0.84 0.66
CA LYS A 95 25.65 -1.86 0.37
C LYS A 95 24.30 -1.50 0.94
N LEU A 96 23.25 -1.79 0.18
CA LEU A 96 21.87 -1.82 0.66
C LEU A 96 21.65 -3.12 1.45
N ARG A 97 21.32 -3.03 2.73
CA ARG A 97 21.15 -4.20 3.61
C ARG A 97 19.70 -4.65 3.72
N SER A 98 18.81 -3.69 3.78
CA SER A 98 17.37 -3.96 3.82
C SER A 98 16.58 -2.75 3.39
N MET A 99 15.40 -3.00 2.83
CA MET A 99 14.39 -2.00 2.55
C MET A 99 13.03 -2.58 2.95
N LYS A 100 12.23 -1.79 3.65
CA LYS A 100 10.85 -2.12 4.03
C LYS A 100 9.98 -0.88 3.92
N GLY A 101 8.84 -0.99 3.27
CA GLY A 101 7.86 0.08 3.15
C GLY A 101 6.50 -0.46 2.74
N GLY A 102 5.44 0.27 3.11
CA GLY A 102 4.07 -0.16 2.90
C GLY A 102 3.60 -1.22 3.90
N MET A 103 2.29 -1.26 4.12
CA MET A 103 1.65 -2.19 5.07
C MET A 103 0.77 -3.21 4.36
N ALA A 104 0.12 -2.83 3.26
CA ALA A 104 -0.82 -3.66 2.51
C ALA A 104 -0.75 -3.34 1.01
N ALA A 105 -1.10 -4.33 0.19
CA ALA A 105 -1.04 -4.20 -1.27
C ALA A 105 -2.08 -3.21 -1.82
N ASN A 106 -3.19 -3.02 -1.10
CA ASN A 106 -4.28 -2.10 -1.45
C ASN A 106 -4.11 -0.69 -0.86
N SER A 107 -2.93 -0.33 -0.36
CA SER A 107 -2.68 1.00 0.21
C SER A 107 -1.39 1.63 -0.30
N VAL A 108 -1.41 2.95 -0.49
CA VAL A 108 -0.22 3.74 -0.78
C VAL A 108 0.68 3.74 0.46
N ALA A 109 1.95 3.43 0.28
CA ALA A 109 2.92 3.38 1.38
C ALA A 109 3.16 4.78 1.97
N ASP A 110 2.83 4.97 3.23
CA ASP A 110 3.04 6.21 3.99
C ASP A 110 4.41 6.28 4.67
N TYR A 111 5.12 5.17 4.72
CA TYR A 111 6.43 5.05 5.35
C TYR A 111 7.32 4.07 4.60
N CYS A 112 8.63 4.42 4.50
CA CYS A 112 9.65 3.50 4.04
C CYS A 112 10.92 3.66 4.85
N ARG A 113 11.61 2.56 5.08
CA ARG A 113 12.85 2.46 5.84
C ARG A 113 13.87 1.64 5.09
N VAL A 114 15.09 2.15 5.05
CA VAL A 114 16.24 1.51 4.42
C VAL A 114 17.41 1.47 5.40
N VAL A 115 18.19 0.42 5.38
CA VAL A 115 19.46 0.30 6.10
C VAL A 115 20.58 0.13 5.09
N ILE A 116 21.56 1.03 5.16
CA ILE A 116 22.76 1.03 4.31
C ILE A 116 23.98 0.76 5.19
N ARG A 117 24.90 -0.04 4.70
CA ARG A 117 26.15 -0.37 5.37
C ARG A 117 27.36 -0.12 4.45
N ASN A 118 28.33 0.68 4.92
CA ASN A 118 29.66 0.73 4.33
C ASN A 118 30.55 -0.36 4.96
N GLN A 119 30.93 -1.35 4.16
CA GLN A 119 31.73 -2.49 4.63
C GLN A 119 33.22 -2.16 4.86
N LYS A 120 33.67 -0.99 4.41
CA LYS A 120 35.03 -0.49 4.71
C LYS A 120 35.15 0.15 6.08
N ASP A 121 34.03 0.30 6.81
CA ASP A 121 33.93 0.96 8.12
C ASP A 121 34.42 2.43 8.09
N GLU A 122 34.39 3.09 6.94
CA GLU A 122 34.73 4.50 6.76
C GLU A 122 33.47 5.35 6.98
N GLU A 123 33.60 6.49 7.68
CA GLU A 123 32.49 7.44 7.94
C GLU A 123 32.22 8.36 6.73
N ALA A 124 33.23 8.65 5.93
CA ALA A 124 33.13 9.60 4.82
C ALA A 124 31.94 9.36 3.86
N PRO A 125 31.59 8.11 3.46
CA PRO A 125 30.41 7.86 2.65
C PRO A 125 29.10 8.27 3.35
N TYR A 126 29.00 8.13 4.66
CA TYR A 126 27.78 8.50 5.40
C TYR A 126 27.62 10.03 5.52
N VAL A 127 28.74 10.76 5.61
CA VAL A 127 28.72 12.24 5.56
C VAL A 127 28.14 12.69 4.23
N LYS A 128 28.67 12.17 3.09
CA LYS A 128 28.17 12.49 1.76
C LYS A 128 26.67 12.13 1.58
N ILE A 129 26.24 10.99 2.11
CA ILE A 129 24.81 10.61 2.05
C ILE A 129 23.95 11.60 2.83
N ARG A 130 24.41 12.11 3.98
CA ARG A 130 23.66 13.11 4.75
C ARG A 130 23.58 14.46 4.04
N GLU A 131 24.65 14.87 3.38
CA GLU A 131 24.67 16.05 2.50
C GLU A 131 23.67 15.89 1.35
N GLU A 132 23.67 14.72 0.68
CA GLU A 132 22.74 14.40 -0.40
C GLU A 132 21.29 14.37 0.08
N ILE A 133 21.02 13.86 1.30
CA ILE A 133 19.68 13.90 1.91
C ILE A 133 19.23 15.35 2.12
N THR A 134 20.14 16.23 2.54
CA THR A 134 19.81 17.65 2.74
C THR A 134 19.48 18.30 1.41
N ALA A 135 20.30 18.11 0.40
CA ALA A 135 20.06 18.62 -0.95
C ALA A 135 18.76 18.07 -1.56
N PHE A 136 18.51 16.76 -1.41
CA PHE A 136 17.28 16.13 -1.89
C PHE A 136 16.03 16.71 -1.23
N ARG A 137 16.09 16.98 0.08
CA ARG A 137 14.99 17.60 0.84
C ARG A 137 14.71 19.03 0.38
N GLU A 138 15.77 19.82 0.17
CA GLU A 138 15.66 21.20 -0.30
C GLU A 138 15.07 21.28 -1.70
N GLU A 139 15.48 20.36 -2.58
CA GLU A 139 15.02 20.29 -3.97
C GLU A 139 13.56 19.81 -4.10
N THR A 140 13.16 18.81 -3.31
CA THR A 140 11.88 18.12 -3.51
C THR A 140 10.80 18.46 -2.49
N GLY A 141 11.20 18.97 -1.33
CA GLY A 141 10.31 19.16 -0.19
C GLY A 141 9.89 17.85 0.51
N TYR A 142 10.38 16.69 0.08
CA TYR A 142 10.00 15.41 0.66
C TYR A 142 10.60 15.22 2.05
N ARG A 143 9.86 14.50 2.89
CA ARG A 143 10.31 14.14 4.24
C ARG A 143 11.23 12.92 4.16
N ILE A 144 12.52 13.16 4.38
CA ILE A 144 13.57 12.15 4.42
C ILE A 144 14.51 12.44 5.59
N HIS A 145 14.84 11.40 6.35
CA HIS A 145 15.69 11.50 7.54
C HIS A 145 16.71 10.37 7.57
N ALA A 146 17.84 10.62 8.24
CA ALA A 146 18.85 9.60 8.45
C ALA A 146 19.36 9.62 9.89
N LYS A 147 19.55 8.42 10.45
CA LYS A 147 20.19 8.24 11.77
C LYS A 147 21.21 7.11 11.71
N GLY A 148 22.26 7.23 12.52
CA GLY A 148 23.24 6.16 12.73
C GLY A 148 22.63 5.02 13.55
N VAL A 149 22.84 3.79 13.12
CA VAL A 149 22.42 2.57 13.84
C VAL A 149 23.61 1.61 13.87
N GLY A 150 24.35 1.63 14.97
CA GLY A 150 25.64 0.94 15.07
C GLY A 150 26.58 1.42 13.98
N LYS A 151 27.11 0.49 13.18
CA LYS A 151 27.98 0.79 12.04
C LYS A 151 27.22 1.02 10.72
N SER A 152 25.92 1.22 10.76
CA SER A 152 25.04 1.39 9.58
C SER A 152 24.36 2.76 9.63
N LEU A 153 23.87 3.20 8.48
CA LEU A 153 22.98 4.35 8.34
C LEU A 153 21.57 3.85 8.04
N GLU A 154 20.62 4.23 8.86
CA GLU A 154 19.20 4.05 8.61
C GLU A 154 18.65 5.31 7.96
N ILE A 155 17.92 5.17 6.86
CA ILE A 155 17.24 6.25 6.16
C ILE A 155 15.76 5.95 6.16
N THR A 156 14.94 6.95 6.44
CA THR A 156 13.48 6.83 6.44
C THR A 156 12.86 7.91 5.57
N THR A 157 11.78 7.58 4.89
CA THR A 157 10.93 8.52 4.17
C THR A 157 9.51 8.42 4.67
N GLU A 158 8.82 9.56 4.70
CA GLU A 158 7.42 9.68 5.05
C GLU A 158 6.64 10.15 3.84
N GLY A 159 5.50 9.52 3.61
CA GLY A 159 4.55 9.86 2.57
C GLY A 159 3.18 10.19 3.14
N ILE A 160 2.16 9.95 2.35
CA ILE A 160 0.75 10.10 2.72
C ILE A 160 0.03 8.82 2.30
N GLY A 161 -0.53 8.11 3.28
CA GLY A 161 -1.32 6.90 3.02
C GLY A 161 -2.64 7.24 2.32
N ALA A 162 -3.02 6.39 1.37
CA ALA A 162 -4.30 6.45 0.70
C ALA A 162 -4.74 5.05 0.28
N HIS A 163 -6.00 4.86 -0.01
CA HIS A 163 -6.49 3.61 -0.58
C HIS A 163 -5.94 3.39 -2.00
N GLY A 164 -5.58 2.15 -2.35
CA GLY A 164 -4.99 1.83 -3.65
C GLY A 164 -5.86 2.16 -4.86
N ALA A 165 -7.18 2.23 -4.69
CA ALA A 165 -8.12 2.66 -5.72
C ALA A 165 -8.12 4.21 -5.95
N ARG A 166 -7.55 4.99 -5.02
CA ARG A 166 -7.41 6.45 -5.10
C ARG A 166 -5.98 6.89 -4.78
N PRO A 167 -4.99 6.39 -5.54
CA PRO A 167 -3.58 6.62 -5.23
C PRO A 167 -3.17 8.09 -5.34
N GLU A 168 -3.92 8.90 -6.08
CA GLU A 168 -3.73 10.34 -6.24
C GLU A 168 -3.95 11.14 -4.94
N ALA A 169 -4.69 10.58 -3.99
CA ALA A 169 -4.87 11.17 -2.65
C ALA A 169 -3.68 10.90 -1.71
N GLY A 170 -2.73 10.09 -2.14
CA GLY A 170 -1.57 9.69 -1.37
C GLY A 170 -0.24 10.19 -1.93
N LEU A 171 0.83 9.92 -1.17
CA LEU A 171 2.22 10.13 -1.60
C LEU A 171 3.04 8.91 -1.18
N ASN A 172 3.56 8.17 -2.15
CA ASN A 172 4.21 6.89 -1.90
C ASN A 172 5.63 7.08 -1.34
N ALA A 173 5.83 6.76 -0.06
CA ALA A 173 7.12 6.84 0.63
C ALA A 173 8.18 5.90 0.03
N VAL A 174 7.77 4.78 -0.56
CA VAL A 174 8.69 3.87 -1.27
C VAL A 174 9.22 4.54 -2.52
N SER A 175 8.39 5.25 -3.27
CA SER A 175 8.82 5.99 -4.47
C SER A 175 9.77 7.15 -4.13
N ILE A 176 9.52 7.86 -3.02
CA ILE A 176 10.46 8.88 -2.50
C ILE A 176 11.81 8.24 -2.18
N MET A 177 11.81 7.12 -1.46
CA MET A 177 13.03 6.40 -1.10
C MET A 177 13.79 5.93 -2.34
N MET A 178 13.11 5.31 -3.29
CA MET A 178 13.73 4.80 -4.52
C MET A 178 14.31 5.91 -5.40
N GLN A 179 13.64 7.08 -5.46
CA GLN A 179 14.17 8.26 -6.13
C GLN A 179 15.47 8.74 -5.46
N PHE A 180 15.49 8.80 -4.14
CA PHE A 180 16.70 9.17 -3.38
C PHE A 180 17.82 8.13 -3.58
N LEU A 181 17.53 6.83 -3.46
CA LEU A 181 18.52 5.77 -3.64
C LEU A 181 19.14 5.78 -5.05
N GLY A 182 18.41 6.27 -6.06
CA GLY A 182 18.93 6.48 -7.41
C GLY A 182 20.06 7.52 -7.52
N ARG A 183 20.29 8.34 -6.49
CA ARG A 183 21.42 9.28 -6.38
C ARG A 183 22.67 8.63 -5.77
N LEU A 184 22.50 7.45 -5.18
CA LEU A 184 23.59 6.70 -4.56
C LEU A 184 24.14 5.64 -5.52
N ASN A 185 25.38 5.22 -5.27
CA ASN A 185 26.00 4.14 -6.03
C ASN A 185 26.42 3.03 -5.07
N PHE A 186 25.77 1.88 -5.19
CA PHE A 186 26.07 0.70 -4.40
C PHE A 186 27.07 -0.21 -5.14
N VAL A 187 27.85 -0.97 -4.37
CA VAL A 187 28.82 -1.93 -4.97
C VAL A 187 28.13 -3.17 -5.56
N ASP A 188 26.88 -3.40 -5.20
CA ASP A 188 26.06 -4.48 -5.76
C ASP A 188 25.29 -3.93 -6.98
N GLU A 189 25.73 -4.25 -8.19
CA GLU A 189 25.10 -3.79 -9.43
C GLU A 189 23.63 -4.16 -9.53
N ASP A 190 23.24 -5.35 -9.06
CA ASP A 190 21.85 -5.80 -9.06
C ASP A 190 20.93 -4.86 -8.27
N HIS A 191 21.43 -4.21 -7.20
CA HIS A 191 20.67 -3.21 -6.46
C HIS A 191 20.51 -1.91 -7.26
N ASN A 192 21.61 -1.44 -7.90
CA ASN A 192 21.56 -0.25 -8.74
C ASN A 192 20.60 -0.45 -9.93
N ASP A 193 20.64 -1.60 -10.58
CA ASP A 193 19.73 -1.96 -11.66
C ASP A 193 18.27 -1.99 -11.22
N PHE A 194 17.99 -2.58 -10.05
CA PHE A 194 16.63 -2.65 -9.52
C PHE A 194 16.09 -1.26 -9.18
N ILE A 195 16.92 -0.40 -8.57
CA ILE A 195 16.56 0.98 -8.26
C ILE A 195 16.28 1.75 -9.57
N ALA A 196 17.16 1.60 -10.57
CA ALA A 196 16.97 2.24 -11.87
C ALA A 196 15.71 1.74 -12.59
N PHE A 197 15.45 0.43 -12.56
CA PHE A 197 14.21 -0.16 -13.09
C PHE A 197 12.98 0.43 -12.41
N TYR A 198 12.96 0.45 -11.08
CA TYR A 198 11.83 1.00 -10.33
C TYR A 198 11.57 2.46 -10.70
N ASN A 199 12.61 3.30 -10.67
CA ASN A 199 12.48 4.73 -10.96
C ASN A 199 12.04 5.01 -12.40
N LYS A 200 12.46 4.17 -13.35
CA LYS A 200 12.10 4.30 -14.77
C LYS A 200 10.67 3.85 -15.05
N TYR A 201 10.28 2.68 -14.53
CA TYR A 201 9.06 2.00 -14.94
C TYR A 201 7.91 2.09 -13.93
N ILE A 202 8.20 2.42 -12.67
CA ILE A 202 7.21 2.55 -11.60
C ILE A 202 7.23 3.99 -11.07
N GLY A 203 8.20 4.34 -10.23
CA GLY A 203 8.38 5.69 -9.68
C GLY A 203 7.11 6.21 -9.02
N PHE A 204 6.64 7.37 -9.49
CA PHE A 204 5.39 8.01 -9.08
C PHE A 204 4.25 7.83 -10.10
N CYS A 205 4.36 6.88 -11.02
CA CYS A 205 3.30 6.56 -11.96
C CYS A 205 2.15 5.86 -11.23
N LEU A 206 0.93 6.39 -11.35
CA LEU A 206 -0.25 5.91 -10.62
C LEU A 206 -1.14 5.00 -11.47
N ASP A 207 -0.97 5.03 -12.79
CA ASP A 207 -1.86 4.42 -13.78
C ASP A 207 -1.24 3.25 -14.56
N GLY A 208 -0.01 2.85 -14.22
CA GLY A 208 0.70 1.76 -14.87
C GLY A 208 1.21 2.07 -16.29
N THR A 209 1.04 3.29 -16.80
CA THR A 209 1.48 3.66 -18.17
C THR A 209 2.97 3.46 -18.38
N LYS A 210 3.81 3.75 -17.37
CA LYS A 210 5.26 3.53 -17.45
C LYS A 210 5.66 2.05 -17.55
N LEU A 211 4.82 1.14 -17.05
CA LEU A 211 4.99 -0.31 -17.21
C LEU A 211 4.38 -0.84 -18.52
N GLY A 212 3.70 0.01 -19.28
CA GLY A 212 2.99 -0.38 -20.48
C GLY A 212 1.69 -1.18 -20.22
N ILE A 213 1.16 -1.12 -19.01
CA ILE A 213 -0.08 -1.78 -18.58
C ILE A 213 -1.18 -0.77 -18.24
N GLY A 214 -0.95 0.51 -18.53
CA GLY A 214 -1.94 1.55 -18.35
C GLY A 214 -3.18 1.29 -19.21
N PHE A 215 -4.34 1.27 -18.58
CA PHE A 215 -5.63 1.09 -19.22
C PHE A 215 -6.62 2.10 -18.61
N CYS A 216 -7.45 2.69 -19.44
CA CYS A 216 -8.55 3.54 -19.01
C CYS A 216 -9.86 2.93 -19.49
N ASP A 217 -10.73 2.60 -18.55
CA ASP A 217 -12.09 2.18 -18.85
C ASP A 217 -12.99 3.41 -19.01
N GLU A 218 -13.48 3.64 -20.24
CA GLU A 218 -14.31 4.82 -20.54
C GLU A 218 -15.54 4.99 -19.62
N PRO A 219 -16.30 3.93 -19.29
CA PRO A 219 -17.44 4.03 -18.38
C PRO A 219 -17.07 4.46 -16.95
N SER A 220 -15.92 4.06 -16.45
CA SER A 220 -15.46 4.41 -15.08
C SER A 220 -14.58 5.67 -15.05
N GLY A 221 -14.02 6.10 -16.18
CA GLY A 221 -13.09 7.22 -16.27
C GLY A 221 -11.73 6.98 -15.60
N LYS A 222 -11.38 5.70 -15.38
CA LYS A 222 -10.14 5.28 -14.75
C LYS A 222 -9.47 4.13 -15.50
#